data_28526808988cbc54e7258d5cc6a4a4fe
#
_entry.id   28526808988cbc54e7258d5cc6a4a4fe
#
_cell.length_a   1.000
_cell.length_b   1.000
_cell.length_c   1.000
_cell.angle_alpha   90.00
_cell.angle_beta   90.00
_cell.angle_gamma   90.00
#
_symmetry.space_group_name_H-M   'P 1'
#
loop_
_entity.id
_entity.type
_entity.pdbx_description
1 polymer ?
#
loop_
_entity_poly.entity_id
_entity_poly.type
_entity_poly.pdbx_seq_one_letter_code
_entity_poly.pdbx_strand_id
1 'polypeptide(L)'
;MSSAPSLTFKIASEPAEFEGVHRLNYKTFVEEIPQHANNPEERLVDKFHAENTYAVCLHGDRLVGMVAGRGHRPFSLDHKVPNLDSFLPPGRRVLEVRLLSVEKEFRNGFVFSRLVGLLAQYFRDRGFDLAIISGTVRQLRLYKHLGFVTFGPVVGTGEAQFQPMYLTLETFIEMAKTLSPSSPAVEKILASYLPGPVEVHEEVRKAFERGPVSHRSDTFTGDFRATKKLLCDLTSAARVEILVGSGSLANDAVGGQISLLNQRGILLSNGEFGDRLIDHATRLGLHFDVYQMGWGEPFDYAEIRRRVRNQSLGWMWAAHCETSTGILNDLGELKRISAEHNLKLCLDCISSIGTVPVDLAGVYLSSCVSGKGLAAFPGLSMVFYHHDLRPSPKLMRYLDLGYYAAQQGIPFTHSSNLIHALQTSLKRTPWPEKFAQIRDTSKWLCARLRELGFQIVAPESHASPAVITLALAADLSSKSVGWQLQKAGYLLSYKSDYLLRRNWIQVCLMGEWTRDHLAALPDVLVELAANQRRRKTKRPLQTAV
;
A
#
# COMPACT_ATOMS: atom_id res chain seq x y z
N MET A 1 -17.80 15.81 28.57
CA MET A 1 -17.09 15.73 27.28
C MET A 1 -18.10 15.22 26.26
N SER A 2 -18.61 16.11 25.38
CA SER A 2 -19.58 15.75 24.34
C SER A 2 -18.84 14.87 23.32
N SER A 3 -19.30 13.63 23.09
CA SER A 3 -18.80 12.78 22.01
C SER A 3 -19.02 13.50 20.68
N ALA A 4 -18.00 13.51 19.82
CA ALA A 4 -18.16 14.04 18.47
C ALA A 4 -19.36 13.37 17.78
N PRO A 5 -20.23 14.12 17.05
CA PRO A 5 -21.43 13.56 16.45
C PRO A 5 -21.05 12.48 15.44
N SER A 6 -21.63 11.28 15.60
CA SER A 6 -21.42 10.13 14.71
C SER A 6 -22.23 10.26 13.42
N LEU A 7 -21.74 9.66 12.31
CA LEU A 7 -22.49 9.57 11.07
C LEU A 7 -23.60 8.52 11.18
N THR A 8 -24.85 8.92 10.86
CA THR A 8 -26.01 8.05 10.83
C THR A 8 -26.49 7.86 9.38
N PHE A 9 -26.76 6.62 8.97
CA PHE A 9 -27.25 6.28 7.63
C PHE A 9 -28.64 5.65 7.74
N LYS A 10 -29.63 6.19 7.04
CA LYS A 10 -31.00 5.68 7.05
C LYS A 10 -31.74 6.00 5.74
N ILE A 11 -32.92 5.38 5.54
CA ILE A 11 -33.87 5.85 4.54
C ILE A 11 -34.61 7.05 5.16
N ALA A 12 -34.69 8.14 4.42
CA ALA A 12 -35.38 9.36 4.88
C ALA A 12 -36.85 9.09 5.14
N SER A 13 -37.33 9.56 6.28
CA SER A 13 -38.72 9.43 6.73
C SER A 13 -39.29 10.70 7.37
N GLU A 14 -38.40 11.60 7.81
CA GLU A 14 -38.78 12.78 8.56
C GLU A 14 -38.83 14.05 7.69
N PRO A 15 -39.77 14.98 7.92
CA PRO A 15 -39.87 16.26 7.16
C PRO A 15 -38.56 17.05 7.15
N ALA A 16 -37.82 17.08 8.25
CA ALA A 16 -36.54 17.77 8.34
C ALA A 16 -35.45 17.16 7.44
N GLU A 17 -35.49 15.84 7.23
CA GLU A 17 -34.55 15.14 6.35
C GLU A 17 -34.86 15.47 4.88
N PHE A 18 -36.11 15.55 4.50
CA PHE A 18 -36.51 15.96 3.14
C PHE A 18 -36.15 17.41 2.87
N GLU A 19 -36.29 18.30 3.85
CA GLU A 19 -35.80 19.67 3.73
C GLU A 19 -34.28 19.71 3.53
N GLY A 20 -33.54 18.93 4.31
CA GLY A 20 -32.11 18.76 4.13
C GLY A 20 -31.74 18.26 2.73
N VAL A 21 -32.50 17.31 2.15
CA VAL A 21 -32.33 16.82 0.78
C VAL A 21 -32.51 17.97 -0.23
N HIS A 22 -33.53 18.83 -0.08
CA HIS A 22 -33.77 19.93 -1.00
C HIS A 22 -32.66 20.98 -0.97
N ARG A 23 -32.14 21.29 0.21
CA ARG A 23 -30.99 22.20 0.38
C ARG A 23 -29.68 21.62 -0.16
N LEU A 24 -29.41 20.34 0.09
CA LEU A 24 -28.21 19.68 -0.46
C LEU A 24 -28.28 19.54 -1.98
N ASN A 25 -29.47 19.30 -2.55
CA ASN A 25 -29.70 19.36 -4.01
C ASN A 25 -29.38 20.73 -4.58
N TYR A 26 -29.84 21.79 -3.95
CA TYR A 26 -29.57 23.15 -4.38
C TYR A 26 -28.07 23.42 -4.36
N LYS A 27 -27.41 23.17 -3.24
CA LYS A 27 -25.96 23.36 -3.10
C LYS A 27 -25.18 22.59 -4.17
N THR A 28 -25.62 21.37 -4.52
CA THR A 28 -24.89 20.52 -5.48
C THR A 28 -25.22 20.88 -6.94
N PHE A 29 -26.51 21.06 -7.29
CA PHE A 29 -26.94 21.15 -8.69
C PHE A 29 -27.28 22.58 -9.15
N VAL A 30 -27.18 23.58 -8.25
CA VAL A 30 -27.29 25.00 -8.59
C VAL A 30 -25.95 25.71 -8.36
N GLU A 31 -25.32 25.54 -7.18
CA GLU A 31 -24.11 26.27 -6.84
C GLU A 31 -22.83 25.59 -7.35
N GLU A 32 -22.66 24.27 -7.12
CA GLU A 32 -21.42 23.56 -7.48
C GLU A 32 -21.40 23.09 -8.94
N ILE A 33 -22.53 22.61 -9.42
CA ILE A 33 -22.70 22.12 -10.81
C ILE A 33 -23.93 22.82 -11.38
N PRO A 34 -23.79 24.01 -11.98
CA PRO A 34 -24.93 24.86 -12.36
C PRO A 34 -25.77 24.23 -13.47
N GLN A 35 -26.72 23.38 -13.10
CA GLN A 35 -27.71 22.75 -13.99
C GLN A 35 -29.10 23.37 -13.88
N HIS A 36 -29.35 24.18 -12.85
CA HIS A 36 -30.62 24.85 -12.60
C HIS A 36 -30.38 26.31 -12.23
N ALA A 37 -31.40 27.14 -12.46
CA ALA A 37 -31.37 28.56 -12.11
C ALA A 37 -31.34 28.75 -10.59
N ASN A 38 -30.66 29.82 -10.18
CA ASN A 38 -30.63 30.25 -8.78
C ASN A 38 -32.03 30.70 -8.29
N ASN A 39 -32.34 30.45 -7.02
CA ASN A 39 -33.58 30.91 -6.40
C ASN A 39 -33.33 31.40 -4.95
N PRO A 40 -34.13 32.38 -4.44
CA PRO A 40 -33.91 33.00 -3.15
C PRO A 40 -34.19 32.06 -1.96
N GLU A 41 -34.88 30.96 -2.16
CA GLU A 41 -35.21 29.99 -1.11
C GLU A 41 -34.05 29.00 -0.85
N GLU A 42 -33.00 28.97 -1.71
CA GLU A 42 -31.88 28.04 -1.67
C GLU A 42 -32.33 26.56 -1.56
N ARG A 43 -33.38 26.24 -2.29
CA ARG A 43 -34.01 24.91 -2.31
C ARG A 43 -34.19 24.41 -3.74
N LEU A 44 -33.84 23.14 -3.96
CA LEU A 44 -34.13 22.46 -5.23
C LEU A 44 -34.90 21.17 -4.95
N VAL A 45 -36.20 21.22 -5.19
CA VAL A 45 -37.08 20.07 -5.08
C VAL A 45 -37.05 19.28 -6.39
N ASP A 46 -36.69 18.02 -6.34
CA ASP A 46 -36.71 17.15 -7.53
C ASP A 46 -38.16 16.95 -8.00
N LYS A 47 -38.38 16.99 -9.31
CA LYS A 47 -39.73 16.84 -9.90
C LYS A 47 -40.40 15.50 -9.56
N PHE A 48 -39.62 14.49 -9.15
CA PHE A 48 -40.11 13.18 -8.74
C PHE A 48 -40.02 12.96 -7.22
N HIS A 49 -39.91 14.04 -6.45
CA HIS A 49 -39.70 13.98 -5.00
C HIS A 49 -40.68 13.05 -4.28
N ALA A 50 -41.98 13.12 -4.62
CA ALA A 50 -43.02 12.32 -3.98
C ALA A 50 -42.87 10.80 -4.20
N GLU A 51 -42.11 10.39 -5.22
CA GLU A 51 -41.96 8.98 -5.62
C GLU A 51 -40.55 8.47 -5.39
N ASN A 52 -39.60 9.36 -5.05
CA ASN A 52 -38.23 8.98 -4.75
C ASN A 52 -38.11 8.40 -3.34
N THR A 53 -37.29 7.37 -3.21
CA THR A 53 -36.75 6.91 -1.93
C THR A 53 -35.35 7.49 -1.76
N TYR A 54 -35.08 8.15 -0.65
CA TYR A 54 -33.78 8.74 -0.37
C TYR A 54 -33.04 7.95 0.70
N ALA A 55 -31.84 7.47 0.40
CA ALA A 55 -30.88 7.07 1.41
C ALA A 55 -30.08 8.30 1.81
N VAL A 56 -30.00 8.59 3.10
CA VAL A 56 -29.41 9.82 3.67
C VAL A 56 -28.31 9.51 4.67
N CYS A 57 -27.34 10.42 4.75
CA CYS A 57 -26.29 10.45 5.78
C CYS A 57 -26.45 11.71 6.61
N LEU A 58 -26.57 11.56 7.91
CA LEU A 58 -26.68 12.63 8.90
C LEU A 58 -25.40 12.70 9.74
N HIS A 59 -24.93 13.90 10.02
CA HIS A 59 -23.90 14.20 11.02
C HIS A 59 -24.55 15.01 12.15
N GLY A 60 -24.90 14.34 13.24
CA GLY A 60 -25.91 14.88 14.17
C GLY A 60 -27.24 15.03 13.47
N ASP A 61 -27.84 16.23 13.52
CA ASP A 61 -29.12 16.55 12.85
C ASP A 61 -28.93 17.12 11.44
N ARG A 62 -27.68 17.35 11.00
CA ARG A 62 -27.37 17.94 9.68
C ARG A 62 -27.26 16.85 8.63
N LEU A 63 -28.02 16.97 7.54
CA LEU A 63 -27.90 16.12 6.37
C LEU A 63 -26.65 16.50 5.56
N VAL A 64 -25.71 15.54 5.41
CA VAL A 64 -24.40 15.74 4.75
C VAL A 64 -24.23 14.90 3.49
N GLY A 65 -25.15 13.99 3.21
CA GLY A 65 -25.10 13.18 2.00
C GLY A 65 -26.43 12.52 1.70
N MET A 66 -26.71 12.27 0.41
CA MET A 66 -27.90 11.54 0.00
C MET A 66 -27.74 10.90 -1.39
N VAL A 67 -28.55 9.91 -1.67
CA VAL A 67 -28.79 9.34 -3.00
C VAL A 67 -30.27 8.95 -3.14
N ALA A 68 -30.85 9.21 -4.30
CA ALA A 68 -32.24 8.90 -4.60
C ALA A 68 -32.37 7.67 -5.48
N GLY A 69 -33.37 6.83 -5.21
CA GLY A 69 -33.80 5.73 -6.03
C GLY A 69 -35.28 5.84 -6.39
N ARG A 70 -35.63 5.51 -7.63
CA ARG A 70 -37.00 5.51 -8.14
C ARG A 70 -37.33 4.17 -8.80
N GLY A 71 -38.33 3.46 -8.27
CA GLY A 71 -38.78 2.15 -8.77
C GLY A 71 -39.98 2.18 -9.72
N HIS A 72 -40.49 3.35 -10.06
CA HIS A 72 -41.72 3.51 -10.87
C HIS A 72 -41.47 4.39 -12.09
N ARG A 73 -42.13 4.05 -13.22
CA ARG A 73 -42.12 4.89 -14.43
C ARG A 73 -43.06 6.10 -14.30
N PRO A 74 -42.80 7.18 -15.07
CA PRO A 74 -41.72 7.32 -16.05
C PRO A 74 -40.37 7.61 -15.37
N PHE A 75 -39.31 6.96 -15.85
CA PHE A 75 -37.94 7.32 -15.43
C PHE A 75 -37.51 8.63 -16.11
N SER A 76 -36.49 9.29 -15.59
CA SER A 76 -35.95 10.46 -16.26
C SER A 76 -35.33 10.10 -17.62
N LEU A 77 -34.86 8.87 -17.78
CA LEU A 77 -34.34 8.34 -19.02
C LEU A 77 -35.43 8.04 -20.07
N ASP A 78 -36.67 7.78 -19.70
CA ASP A 78 -37.79 7.57 -20.65
C ASP A 78 -37.99 8.81 -21.55
N HIS A 79 -37.76 10.01 -21.02
CA HIS A 79 -37.84 11.26 -21.77
C HIS A 79 -36.63 11.56 -22.65
N LYS A 80 -35.53 10.85 -22.44
CA LYS A 80 -34.24 11.11 -23.12
C LYS A 80 -33.85 10.04 -24.13
N VAL A 81 -34.32 8.81 -23.93
CA VAL A 81 -33.97 7.63 -24.73
C VAL A 81 -35.27 6.98 -25.22
N PRO A 82 -35.65 7.18 -26.49
CA PRO A 82 -36.79 6.49 -27.08
C PRO A 82 -36.62 4.95 -26.99
N ASN A 83 -37.67 4.23 -26.67
CA ASN A 83 -37.65 2.76 -26.53
C ASN A 83 -36.61 2.24 -25.53
N LEU A 84 -36.52 2.87 -24.36
CA LEU A 84 -35.52 2.57 -23.31
C LEU A 84 -35.40 1.06 -23.05
N ASP A 85 -36.54 0.33 -23.02
CA ASP A 85 -36.56 -1.11 -22.72
C ASP A 85 -35.82 -1.98 -23.74
N SER A 86 -35.72 -1.52 -25.00
CA SER A 86 -34.99 -2.28 -26.02
C SER A 86 -33.46 -2.34 -25.78
N PHE A 87 -32.96 -1.48 -24.92
CA PHE A 87 -31.54 -1.42 -24.54
C PHE A 87 -31.24 -2.16 -23.24
N LEU A 88 -32.24 -2.58 -22.49
CA LEU A 88 -32.08 -3.17 -21.18
C LEU A 88 -32.22 -4.71 -21.24
N PRO A 89 -31.51 -5.45 -20.36
CA PRO A 89 -31.72 -6.88 -20.22
C PRO A 89 -33.20 -7.21 -19.96
N PRO A 90 -33.82 -8.14 -20.73
CA PRO A 90 -35.24 -8.43 -20.60
C PRO A 90 -35.61 -9.09 -19.26
N GLY A 91 -36.84 -8.88 -18.80
CA GLY A 91 -37.39 -9.54 -17.61
C GLY A 91 -36.83 -9.00 -16.27
N ARG A 92 -36.19 -7.85 -16.28
CA ARG A 92 -35.62 -7.21 -15.09
C ARG A 92 -36.59 -6.19 -14.48
N ARG A 93 -36.54 -6.07 -13.14
CA ARG A 93 -37.27 -5.03 -12.42
C ARG A 93 -36.33 -3.83 -12.21
N VAL A 94 -36.63 -2.74 -12.91
CA VAL A 94 -35.73 -1.61 -13.10
C VAL A 94 -35.87 -0.57 -11.98
N LEU A 95 -34.73 -0.11 -11.46
CA LEU A 95 -34.57 1.00 -10.53
C LEU A 95 -33.77 2.13 -11.20
N GLU A 96 -34.27 3.35 -11.23
CA GLU A 96 -33.47 4.51 -11.61
C GLU A 96 -32.78 5.10 -10.36
N VAL A 97 -31.42 5.16 -10.37
CA VAL A 97 -30.63 5.80 -9.32
C VAL A 97 -30.23 7.20 -9.76
N ARG A 98 -30.45 8.19 -8.88
CA ARG A 98 -30.37 9.61 -9.20
C ARG A 98 -29.81 10.43 -8.03
N LEU A 99 -29.46 11.68 -8.30
CA LEU A 99 -29.23 12.74 -7.30
C LEU A 99 -28.24 12.33 -6.21
N LEU A 100 -27.12 11.70 -6.56
CA LEU A 100 -26.07 11.46 -5.60
C LEU A 100 -25.38 12.78 -5.25
N SER A 101 -25.52 13.21 -4.01
CA SER A 101 -24.94 14.44 -3.48
C SER A 101 -24.32 14.17 -2.11
N VAL A 102 -23.10 14.66 -1.90
CA VAL A 102 -22.38 14.60 -0.62
C VAL A 102 -21.64 15.92 -0.43
N GLU A 103 -21.71 16.51 0.77
CA GLU A 103 -20.95 17.72 1.09
C GLU A 103 -19.43 17.50 0.96
N LYS A 104 -18.70 18.53 0.53
CA LYS A 104 -17.25 18.43 0.19
C LYS A 104 -16.43 17.80 1.31
N GLU A 105 -16.69 18.18 2.55
CA GLU A 105 -15.98 17.69 3.74
C GLU A 105 -16.19 16.19 3.99
N PHE A 106 -17.31 15.63 3.49
CA PHE A 106 -17.70 14.24 3.65
C PHE A 106 -17.52 13.39 2.38
N ARG A 107 -16.95 13.94 1.30
CA ARG A 107 -16.69 13.24 0.03
C ARG A 107 -15.55 12.24 0.15
N ASN A 108 -15.80 11.17 0.89
CA ASN A 108 -14.90 10.03 0.98
C ASN A 108 -15.61 8.76 0.50
N GLY A 109 -14.84 7.73 0.17
CA GLY A 109 -15.39 6.47 -0.32
C GLY A 109 -16.34 5.78 0.66
N PHE A 110 -16.22 6.05 1.95
CA PHE A 110 -17.05 5.47 3.00
C PHE A 110 -18.50 5.97 2.92
N VAL A 111 -18.73 7.30 2.91
CA VAL A 111 -20.09 7.88 2.83
C VAL A 111 -20.78 7.44 1.54
N PHE A 112 -20.09 7.49 0.41
CA PHE A 112 -20.58 7.01 -0.88
C PHE A 112 -21.02 5.54 -0.81
N SER A 113 -20.15 4.64 -0.36
CA SER A 113 -20.43 3.20 -0.35
C SER A 113 -21.58 2.85 0.60
N ARG A 114 -21.69 3.54 1.75
CA ARG A 114 -22.79 3.34 2.71
C ARG A 114 -24.13 3.79 2.16
N LEU A 115 -24.19 4.95 1.51
CA LEU A 115 -25.41 5.46 0.88
C LEU A 115 -25.90 4.53 -0.23
N VAL A 116 -25.00 4.16 -1.16
CA VAL A 116 -25.35 3.28 -2.29
C VAL A 116 -25.71 1.87 -1.79
N GLY A 117 -24.98 1.33 -0.81
CA GLY A 117 -25.26 0.04 -0.20
C GLY A 117 -26.63 -0.02 0.47
N LEU A 118 -26.99 1.04 1.22
CA LEU A 118 -28.28 1.15 1.88
C LEU A 118 -29.44 1.23 0.86
N LEU A 119 -29.30 2.05 -0.18
CA LEU A 119 -30.28 2.16 -1.24
C LEU A 119 -30.45 0.83 -1.99
N ALA A 120 -29.35 0.19 -2.36
CA ALA A 120 -29.36 -1.10 -3.04
C ALA A 120 -30.02 -2.20 -2.19
N GLN A 121 -29.74 -2.23 -0.87
CA GLN A 121 -30.41 -3.15 0.07
C GLN A 121 -31.92 -2.92 0.08
N TYR A 122 -32.35 -1.67 0.23
CA TYR A 122 -33.76 -1.30 0.28
C TYR A 122 -34.54 -1.76 -0.95
N PHE A 123 -33.98 -1.57 -2.16
CA PHE A 123 -34.64 -1.94 -3.41
C PHE A 123 -34.54 -3.43 -3.72
N ARG A 124 -33.40 -4.08 -3.39
CA ARG A 124 -33.24 -5.53 -3.51
C ARG A 124 -34.31 -6.30 -2.70
N ASP A 125 -34.54 -5.85 -1.46
CA ASP A 125 -35.54 -6.47 -0.57
C ASP A 125 -36.98 -6.33 -1.13
N ARG A 126 -37.14 -5.45 -2.16
CA ARG A 126 -38.40 -5.24 -2.91
C ARG A 126 -38.38 -5.85 -4.31
N GLY A 127 -37.38 -6.68 -4.61
CA GLY A 127 -37.28 -7.45 -5.83
C GLY A 127 -36.76 -6.70 -7.06
N PHE A 128 -36.10 -5.52 -6.89
CA PHE A 128 -35.44 -4.82 -7.98
C PHE A 128 -34.06 -5.44 -8.22
N ASP A 129 -33.67 -5.63 -9.49
CA ASP A 129 -32.47 -6.37 -9.88
C ASP A 129 -31.66 -5.69 -11.01
N LEU A 130 -32.11 -4.51 -11.51
CA LEU A 130 -31.41 -3.72 -12.50
C LEU A 130 -31.46 -2.23 -12.14
N ALA A 131 -30.32 -1.62 -11.95
CA ALA A 131 -30.18 -0.17 -11.76
C ALA A 131 -29.82 0.52 -13.09
N ILE A 132 -30.50 1.64 -13.38
CA ILE A 132 -30.15 2.54 -14.50
C ILE A 132 -29.73 3.91 -13.97
N ILE A 133 -28.81 4.57 -14.66
CA ILE A 133 -28.33 5.93 -14.36
C ILE A 133 -28.15 6.75 -15.63
N SER A 134 -28.23 8.09 -15.49
CA SER A 134 -27.67 9.06 -16.43
C SER A 134 -26.29 9.45 -15.95
N GLY A 135 -25.24 8.72 -16.35
CA GLY A 135 -23.87 9.00 -15.93
C GLY A 135 -23.27 10.20 -16.67
N THR A 136 -22.64 11.16 -15.99
CA THR A 136 -21.95 12.28 -16.65
C THR A 136 -20.78 11.76 -17.47
N VAL A 137 -20.61 12.27 -18.70
CA VAL A 137 -19.52 11.86 -19.61
C VAL A 137 -18.15 12.08 -18.97
N ARG A 138 -18.00 13.11 -18.13
CA ARG A 138 -16.76 13.41 -17.39
C ARG A 138 -16.33 12.28 -16.43
N GLN A 139 -17.27 11.46 -15.94
CA GLN A 139 -17.02 10.40 -14.97
C GLN A 139 -17.22 8.99 -15.52
N LEU A 140 -17.27 8.80 -16.82
CA LEU A 140 -17.47 7.49 -17.46
C LEU A 140 -16.48 6.41 -17.01
N ARG A 141 -15.21 6.78 -16.78
CA ARG A 141 -14.19 5.84 -16.28
C ARG A 141 -14.56 5.31 -14.89
N LEU A 142 -15.08 6.17 -14.01
CA LEU A 142 -15.52 5.79 -12.68
C LEU A 142 -16.72 4.83 -12.75
N TYR A 143 -17.75 5.17 -13.55
CA TYR A 143 -18.93 4.31 -13.67
C TYR A 143 -18.61 2.94 -14.28
N LYS A 144 -17.75 2.88 -15.30
CA LYS A 144 -17.26 1.61 -15.86
C LYS A 144 -16.48 0.80 -14.83
N HIS A 145 -15.66 1.46 -14.02
CA HIS A 145 -14.94 0.81 -12.91
C HIS A 145 -15.90 0.25 -11.84
N LEU A 146 -17.04 0.90 -11.63
CA LEU A 146 -18.13 0.43 -10.77
C LEU A 146 -19.03 -0.63 -11.43
N GLY A 147 -18.65 -1.15 -12.60
CA GLY A 147 -19.36 -2.24 -13.29
C GLY A 147 -20.56 -1.80 -14.13
N PHE A 148 -20.81 -0.49 -14.28
CA PHE A 148 -21.88 0.00 -15.16
C PHE A 148 -21.56 -0.24 -16.62
N VAL A 149 -22.55 -0.72 -17.36
CA VAL A 149 -22.53 -0.96 -18.80
C VAL A 149 -23.22 0.20 -19.52
N THR A 150 -22.56 0.79 -20.52
CA THR A 150 -23.14 1.87 -21.33
C THR A 150 -24.17 1.30 -22.32
N PHE A 151 -25.24 2.05 -22.55
CA PHE A 151 -26.23 1.73 -23.60
C PHE A 151 -26.78 3.01 -24.27
N GLY A 152 -27.35 2.86 -25.44
CA GLY A 152 -27.99 3.97 -26.17
C GLY A 152 -27.04 5.14 -26.49
N PRO A 153 -27.56 6.21 -27.09
CA PRO A 153 -26.78 7.39 -27.43
C PRO A 153 -26.46 8.27 -26.20
N VAL A 154 -25.42 9.09 -26.29
CA VAL A 154 -25.19 10.20 -25.35
C VAL A 154 -26.33 11.19 -25.47
N VAL A 155 -26.90 11.62 -24.35
CA VAL A 155 -28.02 12.54 -24.25
C VAL A 155 -27.62 13.85 -23.59
N GLY A 156 -28.32 14.95 -23.91
CA GLY A 156 -28.01 16.29 -23.41
C GLY A 156 -27.16 17.11 -24.38
N THR A 157 -26.97 18.40 -24.07
CA THR A 157 -26.29 19.37 -24.93
C THR A 157 -25.22 20.16 -24.16
N GLY A 158 -24.18 20.63 -24.85
CA GLY A 158 -23.13 21.47 -24.28
C GLY A 158 -22.34 20.75 -23.17
N GLU A 159 -22.19 21.37 -22.01
CA GLU A 159 -21.46 20.84 -20.87
C GLU A 159 -22.23 19.77 -20.07
N ALA A 160 -23.54 19.64 -20.29
CA ALA A 160 -24.44 18.71 -19.59
C ALA A 160 -24.73 17.46 -20.44
N GLN A 161 -23.67 16.75 -20.85
CA GLN A 161 -23.78 15.47 -21.56
C GLN A 161 -23.78 14.28 -20.60
N PHE A 162 -24.70 13.35 -20.85
CA PHE A 162 -24.88 12.16 -20.04
C PHE A 162 -24.90 10.90 -20.92
N GLN A 163 -24.25 9.85 -20.45
CA GLN A 163 -24.31 8.52 -21.04
C GLN A 163 -25.30 7.67 -20.22
N PRO A 164 -26.36 7.13 -20.83
CA PRO A 164 -27.19 6.14 -20.18
C PRO A 164 -26.39 4.87 -19.87
N MET A 165 -26.54 4.34 -18.65
CA MET A 165 -25.82 3.15 -18.21
C MET A 165 -26.73 2.31 -17.32
N TYR A 166 -26.48 0.99 -17.31
CA TYR A 166 -27.14 0.08 -16.36
C TYR A 166 -26.13 -0.76 -15.59
N LEU A 167 -26.57 -1.28 -14.44
CA LEU A 167 -25.84 -2.18 -13.57
C LEU A 167 -26.80 -3.26 -13.07
N THR A 168 -26.47 -4.54 -13.31
CA THR A 168 -27.28 -5.65 -12.79
C THR A 168 -26.97 -5.90 -11.32
N LEU A 169 -27.94 -6.46 -10.59
CA LEU A 169 -27.77 -6.82 -9.18
C LEU A 169 -26.62 -7.81 -8.99
N GLU A 170 -26.44 -8.76 -9.92
CA GLU A 170 -25.34 -9.74 -9.87
C GLU A 170 -23.97 -9.04 -9.93
N THR A 171 -23.81 -8.12 -10.90
CA THR A 171 -22.60 -7.32 -11.05
C THR A 171 -22.41 -6.41 -9.83
N PHE A 172 -23.47 -5.77 -9.33
CA PHE A 172 -23.42 -4.94 -8.13
C PHE A 172 -22.98 -5.74 -6.90
N ILE A 173 -23.53 -6.93 -6.68
CA ILE A 173 -23.14 -7.81 -5.55
C ILE A 173 -21.67 -8.23 -5.69
N GLU A 174 -21.23 -8.54 -6.91
CA GLU A 174 -19.83 -8.89 -7.15
C GLU A 174 -18.89 -7.69 -6.90
N MET A 175 -19.31 -6.52 -7.34
CA MET A 175 -18.60 -5.25 -7.08
C MET A 175 -18.72 -4.79 -5.62
N ALA A 176 -19.89 -4.92 -5.00
CA ALA A 176 -20.09 -4.58 -3.60
C ALA A 176 -19.24 -5.46 -2.67
N LYS A 177 -18.99 -6.72 -3.04
CA LYS A 177 -17.97 -7.55 -2.38
C LYS A 177 -16.56 -6.98 -2.51
N THR A 178 -16.31 -6.14 -3.52
CA THR A 178 -15.03 -5.43 -3.72
C THR A 178 -15.00 -4.04 -3.09
N LEU A 179 -16.16 -3.40 -2.93
CA LEU A 179 -16.30 -2.00 -2.51
C LEU A 179 -16.83 -1.82 -1.08
N SER A 180 -17.48 -2.83 -0.49
CA SER A 180 -17.97 -2.72 0.88
C SER A 180 -16.82 -2.75 1.89
N PRO A 181 -16.64 -1.69 2.69
CA PRO A 181 -16.16 -1.90 4.04
C PRO A 181 -17.29 -2.71 4.72
N SER A 182 -16.98 -3.94 5.13
CA SER A 182 -17.89 -4.83 5.84
C SER A 182 -18.71 -4.08 6.89
N SER A 183 -20.02 -4.42 7.00
CA SER A 183 -20.87 -4.26 8.18
C SER A 183 -20.07 -4.34 9.48
N PRO A 184 -20.49 -3.70 10.61
CA PRO A 184 -19.86 -3.90 11.90
C PRO A 184 -20.16 -5.32 12.43
N ALA A 185 -19.63 -6.32 11.74
CA ALA A 185 -19.23 -7.56 12.32
C ALA A 185 -17.83 -7.25 12.85
N VAL A 186 -17.64 -7.29 14.18
CA VAL A 186 -16.35 -7.34 14.88
C VAL A 186 -15.21 -6.97 13.94
N GLU A 187 -14.60 -5.80 14.06
CA GLU A 187 -13.40 -5.45 13.30
C GLU A 187 -12.47 -6.65 13.39
N LYS A 188 -12.48 -7.48 12.33
CA LYS A 188 -11.48 -8.53 12.23
C LYS A 188 -10.18 -7.76 12.15
N ILE A 189 -9.43 -7.78 13.24
CA ILE A 189 -8.12 -7.12 13.31
C ILE A 189 -7.36 -7.61 12.08
N LEU A 190 -7.14 -6.69 11.13
CA LEU A 190 -6.42 -7.00 9.90
C LEU A 190 -4.93 -7.09 10.27
N ALA A 191 -4.45 -8.29 10.51
CA ALA A 191 -3.04 -8.47 10.83
C ALA A 191 -2.19 -8.24 9.59
N SER A 192 -1.27 -7.28 9.69
CA SER A 192 -0.39 -6.88 8.60
C SER A 192 0.89 -7.70 8.60
N TYR A 193 1.14 -8.38 7.49
CA TYR A 193 2.38 -9.11 7.18
C TYR A 193 3.03 -8.53 5.92
N LEU A 194 2.97 -7.21 5.76
CA LEU A 194 3.60 -6.49 4.67
C LEU A 194 5.11 -6.29 4.92
N PRO A 195 5.93 -6.17 3.86
CA PRO A 195 7.34 -5.80 4.00
C PRO A 195 7.55 -4.33 4.42
N GLY A 196 6.49 -3.51 4.33
CA GLY A 196 6.45 -2.09 4.68
C GLY A 196 5.39 -1.32 3.87
N PRO A 197 4.72 -0.31 4.48
CA PRO A 197 4.78 0.03 5.91
C PRO A 197 4.27 -1.11 6.79
N VAL A 198 4.93 -1.28 7.93
CA VAL A 198 4.64 -2.36 8.88
C VAL A 198 3.71 -1.89 10.00
N GLU A 199 3.08 -2.83 10.70
CA GLU A 199 2.33 -2.52 11.93
C GLU A 199 3.29 -2.06 13.02
N VAL A 200 2.92 -1.00 13.75
CA VAL A 200 3.73 -0.40 14.81
C VAL A 200 3.06 -0.58 16.17
N HIS A 201 3.88 -0.74 17.21
CA HIS A 201 3.40 -0.86 18.57
C HIS A 201 2.71 0.42 19.06
N GLU A 202 1.75 0.28 19.98
CA GLU A 202 0.97 1.37 20.55
C GLU A 202 1.85 2.49 21.17
N GLU A 203 2.93 2.15 21.86
CA GLU A 203 3.86 3.14 22.40
C GLU A 203 4.57 3.96 21.30
N VAL A 204 4.89 3.33 20.18
CA VAL A 204 5.48 4.00 19.00
C VAL A 204 4.48 4.95 18.37
N ARG A 205 3.19 4.55 18.33
CA ARG A 205 2.09 5.40 17.86
C ARG A 205 1.92 6.62 18.76
N LYS A 206 1.84 6.41 20.07
CA LYS A 206 1.76 7.51 21.05
C LYS A 206 2.96 8.47 20.99
N ALA A 207 4.15 7.94 20.73
CA ALA A 207 5.33 8.77 20.56
C ALA A 207 5.26 9.64 19.30
N PHE A 208 4.67 9.12 18.21
CA PHE A 208 4.45 9.88 16.98
C PHE A 208 3.40 10.99 17.15
N GLU A 209 2.39 10.81 17.99
CA GLU A 209 1.29 11.75 18.22
C GLU A 209 1.70 12.96 19.09
N ARG A 210 2.91 13.00 19.62
CA ARG A 210 3.41 14.16 20.38
C ARG A 210 3.42 15.41 19.53
N GLY A 211 3.20 16.57 20.17
CA GLY A 211 3.32 17.87 19.50
C GLY A 211 4.69 18.05 18.85
N PRO A 212 4.77 18.72 17.69
CA PRO A 212 6.04 18.92 17.00
C PRO A 212 7.00 19.81 17.80
N VAL A 213 8.28 19.43 17.82
CA VAL A 213 9.37 20.16 18.46
C VAL A 213 10.30 20.71 17.39
N SER A 214 10.78 21.96 17.57
CA SER A 214 11.72 22.55 16.64
C SER A 214 13.01 21.71 16.52
N HIS A 215 13.41 21.41 15.29
CA HIS A 215 14.67 20.70 15.00
C HIS A 215 15.93 21.48 15.42
N ARG A 216 15.79 22.73 15.86
CA ARG A 216 16.86 23.59 16.39
C ARG A 216 16.88 23.68 17.91
N SER A 217 15.94 23.02 18.61
CA SER A 217 15.93 22.99 20.07
C SER A 217 16.93 22.00 20.64
N ASP A 218 17.42 22.25 21.84
CA ASP A 218 18.33 21.35 22.56
C ASP A 218 17.69 19.99 22.82
N THR A 219 16.37 19.99 23.13
CA THR A 219 15.60 18.75 23.32
C THR A 219 15.64 17.89 22.07
N PHE A 220 15.30 18.46 20.89
CA PHE A 220 15.35 17.72 19.63
C PHE A 220 16.76 17.21 19.33
N THR A 221 17.78 18.07 19.49
CA THR A 221 19.17 17.72 19.22
C THR A 221 19.64 16.57 20.13
N GLY A 222 19.20 16.57 21.41
CA GLY A 222 19.47 15.49 22.35
C GLY A 222 18.82 14.17 21.92
N ASP A 223 17.53 14.18 21.58
CA ASP A 223 16.80 13.01 21.10
C ASP A 223 17.37 12.46 19.79
N PHE A 224 17.74 13.36 18.87
CA PHE A 224 18.34 12.99 17.59
C PHE A 224 19.69 12.28 17.78
N ARG A 225 20.59 12.82 18.62
CA ARG A 225 21.87 12.19 18.97
C ARG A 225 21.68 10.83 19.66
N ALA A 226 20.74 10.75 20.60
CA ALA A 226 20.41 9.49 21.27
C ALA A 226 19.89 8.44 20.29
N THR A 227 19.06 8.84 19.31
CA THR A 227 18.56 7.96 18.26
C THR A 227 19.69 7.46 17.36
N LYS A 228 20.62 8.35 16.94
CA LYS A 228 21.82 7.96 16.17
C LYS A 228 22.66 6.94 16.95
N LYS A 229 22.85 7.15 18.26
CA LYS A 229 23.59 6.21 19.11
C LYS A 229 22.92 4.83 19.14
N LEU A 230 21.62 4.75 19.38
CA LEU A 230 20.88 3.49 19.39
C LEU A 230 20.98 2.72 18.06
N LEU A 231 20.93 3.43 16.94
CA LEU A 231 21.10 2.84 15.60
C LEU A 231 22.53 2.29 15.41
N CYS A 232 23.55 3.03 15.84
CA CYS A 232 24.95 2.59 15.78
C CYS A 232 25.20 1.38 16.68
N ASP A 233 24.67 1.40 17.92
CA ASP A 233 24.79 0.29 18.87
C ASP A 233 24.13 -1.01 18.32
N LEU A 234 22.98 -0.88 17.62
CA LEU A 234 22.28 -2.02 17.01
C LEU A 234 23.08 -2.65 15.85
N THR A 235 23.92 -1.90 15.15
CA THR A 235 24.51 -2.30 13.87
C THR A 235 26.04 -2.37 13.90
N SER A 236 26.67 -2.06 15.03
CA SER A 236 28.14 -1.89 15.14
C SER A 236 28.72 -0.83 14.18
N ALA A 237 27.90 0.09 13.68
CA ALA A 237 28.36 1.18 12.85
C ALA A 237 28.95 2.31 13.71
N ALA A 238 30.00 2.98 13.20
CA ALA A 238 30.58 4.10 13.90
C ALA A 238 29.69 5.36 13.85
N ARG A 239 29.00 5.56 12.74
CA ARG A 239 28.20 6.76 12.47
C ARG A 239 27.00 6.42 11.59
N VAL A 240 25.97 7.28 11.70
CA VAL A 240 24.78 7.21 10.85
C VAL A 240 24.25 8.61 10.57
N GLU A 241 23.80 8.87 9.34
CA GLU A 241 23.00 10.05 9.03
C GLU A 241 21.55 9.64 8.82
N ILE A 242 20.63 10.47 9.34
CA ILE A 242 19.18 10.25 9.26
C ILE A 242 18.59 11.32 8.33
N LEU A 243 17.96 10.88 7.25
CA LEU A 243 17.35 11.71 6.24
C LEU A 243 15.82 11.57 6.30
N VAL A 244 15.09 12.64 5.97
CA VAL A 244 13.64 12.58 5.79
C VAL A 244 13.37 12.06 4.39
N GLY A 245 12.92 10.82 4.28
CA GLY A 245 12.65 10.19 2.98
C GLY A 245 12.45 8.67 3.04
N SER A 246 12.34 8.08 1.87
CA SER A 246 12.20 6.64 1.68
C SER A 246 13.56 5.94 1.53
N GLY A 247 13.56 4.59 1.46
CA GLY A 247 14.77 3.81 1.20
C GLY A 247 15.48 4.17 -0.10
N SER A 248 14.72 4.57 -1.13
CA SER A 248 15.31 5.05 -2.39
C SER A 248 16.21 6.26 -2.18
N LEU A 249 15.82 7.20 -1.29
CA LEU A 249 16.68 8.34 -0.97
C LEU A 249 17.98 7.89 -0.29
N ALA A 250 17.94 6.89 0.61
CA ALA A 250 19.15 6.36 1.22
C ALA A 250 20.08 5.71 0.17
N ASN A 251 19.52 4.94 -0.77
CA ASN A 251 20.29 4.35 -1.86
C ASN A 251 20.84 5.42 -2.83
N ASP A 252 20.07 6.46 -3.14
CA ASP A 252 20.56 7.61 -3.93
C ASP A 252 21.73 8.31 -3.21
N ALA A 253 21.65 8.48 -1.88
CA ALA A 253 22.74 9.07 -1.11
C ALA A 253 23.99 8.16 -1.06
N VAL A 254 23.80 6.84 -0.95
CA VAL A 254 24.90 5.85 -1.07
C VAL A 254 25.54 5.94 -2.45
N GLY A 255 24.75 5.91 -3.52
CA GLY A 255 25.26 6.06 -4.89
C GLY A 255 25.94 7.41 -5.13
N GLY A 256 25.41 8.49 -4.54
CA GLY A 256 26.05 9.81 -4.55
C GLY A 256 27.44 9.79 -3.92
N GLN A 257 27.62 9.14 -2.77
CA GLN A 257 28.95 8.99 -2.16
C GLN A 257 29.88 8.10 -3.01
N ILE A 258 29.35 7.02 -3.61
CA ILE A 258 30.13 6.17 -4.53
C ILE A 258 30.64 6.98 -5.73
N SER A 259 29.83 7.91 -6.27
CA SER A 259 30.24 8.74 -7.41
C SER A 259 31.48 9.59 -7.14
N LEU A 260 31.69 9.98 -5.88
CA LEU A 260 32.88 10.76 -5.45
C LEU A 260 34.17 9.94 -5.48
N LEU A 261 34.10 8.60 -5.48
CA LEU A 261 35.25 7.73 -5.56
C LEU A 261 35.93 7.78 -6.93
N ASN A 262 35.16 8.12 -7.97
CA ASN A 262 35.61 8.12 -9.36
C ASN A 262 36.31 6.79 -9.76
N GLN A 263 35.78 5.70 -9.31
CA GLN A 263 36.27 4.34 -9.52
C GLN A 263 35.20 3.46 -10.13
N ARG A 264 35.60 2.45 -10.91
CA ARG A 264 34.72 1.41 -11.38
C ARG A 264 34.36 0.46 -10.24
N GLY A 265 33.14 -0.08 -10.23
CA GLY A 265 32.70 -1.04 -9.24
C GLY A 265 31.95 -2.23 -9.81
N ILE A 266 31.37 -3.03 -8.93
CA ILE A 266 30.50 -4.14 -9.27
C ILE A 266 29.20 -4.09 -8.49
N LEU A 267 28.09 -4.28 -9.20
CA LEU A 267 26.75 -4.44 -8.61
C LEU A 267 26.35 -5.91 -8.64
N LEU A 268 25.81 -6.39 -7.53
CA LEU A 268 25.33 -7.76 -7.39
C LEU A 268 23.81 -7.74 -7.29
N SER A 269 23.12 -8.51 -8.16
CA SER A 269 21.65 -8.61 -8.16
C SER A 269 21.19 -10.06 -8.22
N ASN A 270 20.17 -10.41 -7.41
CA ASN A 270 19.43 -11.66 -7.46
C ASN A 270 17.91 -11.46 -7.23
N GLY A 271 17.42 -10.26 -7.56
CA GLY A 271 16.01 -9.90 -7.51
C GLY A 271 15.74 -8.43 -7.79
N GLU A 272 14.51 -8.00 -7.53
CA GLU A 272 14.01 -6.65 -7.83
C GLU A 272 14.83 -5.54 -7.19
N PHE A 273 15.25 -5.72 -5.92
CA PHE A 273 15.96 -4.65 -5.20
C PHE A 273 17.42 -4.54 -5.64
N GLY A 274 18.07 -5.68 -5.98
CA GLY A 274 19.34 -5.65 -6.67
C GLY A 274 19.25 -4.95 -8.04
N ASP A 275 18.20 -5.23 -8.82
CA ASP A 275 17.95 -4.56 -10.11
C ASP A 275 17.69 -3.06 -9.94
N ARG A 276 17.05 -2.65 -8.83
CA ARG A 276 16.89 -1.21 -8.51
C ARG A 276 18.19 -0.52 -8.15
N LEU A 277 19.14 -1.22 -7.50
CA LEU A 277 20.48 -0.65 -7.26
C LEU A 277 21.20 -0.39 -8.59
N ILE A 278 21.01 -1.25 -9.59
CA ILE A 278 21.51 -1.02 -10.96
C ILE A 278 20.89 0.26 -11.56
N ASP A 279 19.58 0.47 -11.38
CA ASP A 279 18.92 1.71 -11.85
C ASP A 279 19.44 2.95 -11.12
N HIS A 280 19.61 2.90 -9.78
CA HIS A 280 20.21 3.99 -9.00
C HIS A 280 21.61 4.34 -9.51
N ALA A 281 22.48 3.35 -9.70
CA ALA A 281 23.84 3.53 -10.18
C ALA A 281 23.88 4.10 -11.61
N THR A 282 23.00 3.62 -12.48
CA THR A 282 22.87 4.10 -13.87
C THR A 282 22.44 5.56 -13.91
N ARG A 283 21.42 5.95 -13.13
CA ARG A 283 20.94 7.34 -13.05
C ARG A 283 21.99 8.31 -12.52
N LEU A 284 22.87 7.84 -11.64
CA LEU A 284 23.97 8.62 -11.08
C LEU A 284 25.23 8.60 -11.97
N GLY A 285 25.20 7.94 -13.12
CA GLY A 285 26.31 7.86 -14.06
C GLY A 285 27.53 7.12 -13.51
N LEU A 286 27.33 6.14 -12.61
CA LEU A 286 28.43 5.35 -12.06
C LEU A 286 29.01 4.40 -13.13
N HIS A 287 30.32 4.13 -13.03
CA HIS A 287 30.99 3.13 -13.86
C HIS A 287 31.02 1.79 -13.11
N PHE A 288 30.34 0.76 -13.65
CA PHE A 288 30.23 -0.52 -12.96
C PHE A 288 30.01 -1.71 -13.90
N ASP A 289 30.35 -2.88 -13.39
CA ASP A 289 29.94 -4.17 -13.93
C ASP A 289 28.73 -4.71 -13.18
N VAL A 290 27.98 -5.62 -13.80
CA VAL A 290 26.86 -6.29 -13.17
C VAL A 290 27.15 -7.79 -13.05
N TYR A 291 26.96 -8.33 -11.85
CA TYR A 291 26.83 -9.75 -11.61
C TYR A 291 25.39 -10.07 -11.21
N GLN A 292 24.69 -10.73 -12.11
CA GLN A 292 23.26 -11.00 -11.94
C GLN A 292 22.99 -12.49 -11.92
N MET A 293 22.27 -12.95 -10.90
CA MET A 293 21.73 -14.29 -10.77
C MET A 293 20.25 -14.31 -11.14
N GLY A 294 19.72 -15.48 -11.36
CA GLY A 294 18.27 -15.66 -11.46
C GLY A 294 17.56 -15.22 -10.16
N TRP A 295 16.36 -14.68 -10.29
CA TRP A 295 15.58 -14.27 -9.12
C TRP A 295 15.28 -15.48 -8.23
N GLY A 296 15.70 -15.42 -6.98
CA GLY A 296 15.59 -16.52 -6.02
C GLY A 296 16.81 -17.45 -5.99
N GLU A 297 17.83 -17.17 -6.79
CA GLU A 297 19.11 -17.88 -6.76
C GLU A 297 20.10 -17.18 -5.84
N PRO A 298 20.78 -17.90 -4.94
CA PRO A 298 21.87 -17.35 -4.14
C PRO A 298 23.05 -16.91 -5.02
N PHE A 299 23.87 -15.99 -4.53
CA PHE A 299 25.12 -15.63 -5.19
C PHE A 299 26.11 -16.79 -5.17
N ASP A 300 26.82 -17.00 -6.29
CA ASP A 300 28.04 -17.81 -6.32
C ASP A 300 29.23 -16.94 -5.95
N TYR A 301 29.64 -17.05 -4.70
CA TYR A 301 30.76 -16.25 -4.15
C TYR A 301 32.10 -16.61 -4.73
N ALA A 302 32.29 -17.86 -5.24
CA ALA A 302 33.52 -18.23 -5.93
C ALA A 302 33.63 -17.52 -7.29
N GLU A 303 32.53 -17.42 -8.02
CA GLU A 303 32.45 -16.67 -9.28
C GLU A 303 32.62 -15.18 -9.05
N ILE A 304 32.05 -14.60 -7.99
CA ILE A 304 32.26 -13.20 -7.63
C ILE A 304 33.76 -12.93 -7.39
N ARG A 305 34.44 -13.78 -6.58
CA ARG A 305 35.90 -13.67 -6.36
C ARG A 305 36.67 -13.74 -7.68
N ARG A 306 36.33 -14.65 -8.57
CA ARG A 306 36.96 -14.78 -9.87
C ARG A 306 36.84 -13.50 -10.70
N ARG A 307 35.67 -12.88 -10.71
CA ARG A 307 35.42 -11.63 -11.44
C ARG A 307 36.20 -10.45 -10.88
N VAL A 308 36.16 -10.27 -9.57
CA VAL A 308 36.80 -9.12 -8.95
C VAL A 308 38.32 -9.20 -8.97
N ARG A 309 38.90 -10.43 -8.94
CA ARG A 309 40.35 -10.64 -8.96
C ARG A 309 41.05 -10.08 -10.19
N ASN A 310 40.39 -10.13 -11.35
CA ASN A 310 40.99 -9.78 -12.63
C ASN A 310 40.65 -8.34 -13.08
N GLN A 311 40.07 -7.53 -12.19
CA GLN A 311 39.61 -6.19 -12.53
C GLN A 311 40.03 -5.17 -11.48
N SER A 312 40.34 -3.94 -11.92
CA SER A 312 40.60 -2.82 -11.03
C SER A 312 39.31 -2.18 -10.59
N LEU A 313 38.65 -2.78 -9.59
CA LEU A 313 37.41 -2.29 -9.02
C LEU A 313 37.67 -1.56 -7.70
N GLY A 314 36.92 -0.52 -7.40
CA GLY A 314 37.03 0.26 -6.17
C GLY A 314 35.88 0.01 -5.17
N TRP A 315 34.75 -0.52 -5.63
CA TRP A 315 33.58 -0.72 -4.77
C TRP A 315 32.72 -1.92 -5.25
N MET A 316 31.96 -2.44 -4.29
CA MET A 316 30.93 -3.47 -4.50
C MET A 316 29.62 -2.99 -3.85
N TRP A 317 28.48 -3.16 -4.53
CA TRP A 317 27.17 -2.81 -3.99
C TRP A 317 26.16 -3.93 -4.18
N ALA A 318 25.47 -4.33 -3.10
CA ALA A 318 24.50 -5.43 -3.09
C ALA A 318 23.36 -5.19 -2.12
N ALA A 319 22.21 -5.84 -2.32
CA ALA A 319 21.19 -5.97 -1.30
C ALA A 319 21.58 -7.08 -0.31
N HIS A 320 21.60 -6.79 1.00
CA HIS A 320 21.83 -7.83 2.02
C HIS A 320 20.62 -8.77 2.13
N CYS A 321 19.41 -8.23 2.20
CA CYS A 321 18.17 -9.01 2.10
C CYS A 321 17.41 -8.62 0.83
N GLU A 322 17.38 -9.53 -0.15
CA GLU A 322 16.59 -9.34 -1.36
C GLU A 322 15.10 -9.61 -1.07
N THR A 323 14.38 -8.54 -0.77
CA THR A 323 12.98 -8.62 -0.30
C THR A 323 12.05 -9.28 -1.32
N SER A 324 12.30 -9.13 -2.62
CA SER A 324 11.41 -9.67 -3.65
C SER A 324 11.35 -11.20 -3.64
N THR A 325 12.45 -11.84 -3.31
CA THR A 325 12.61 -13.29 -3.34
C THR A 325 12.67 -13.93 -1.95
N GLY A 326 13.03 -13.15 -0.93
CA GLY A 326 13.27 -13.62 0.42
C GLY A 326 14.68 -14.18 0.63
N ILE A 327 15.64 -13.87 -0.25
CA ILE A 327 17.03 -14.29 -0.07
C ILE A 327 17.75 -13.37 0.91
N LEU A 328 18.48 -13.96 1.83
CA LEU A 328 19.47 -13.29 2.68
C LEU A 328 20.87 -13.64 2.16
N ASN A 329 21.52 -12.66 1.56
CA ASN A 329 22.87 -12.82 1.03
C ASN A 329 23.90 -12.86 2.19
N ASP A 330 24.92 -13.71 2.08
CA ASP A 330 25.90 -13.92 3.13
C ASP A 330 26.79 -12.67 3.33
N LEU A 331 26.51 -11.90 4.38
CA LEU A 331 27.27 -10.70 4.74
C LEU A 331 28.75 -11.02 5.02
N GLY A 332 29.04 -12.19 5.61
CA GLY A 332 30.39 -12.61 5.91
C GLY A 332 31.21 -12.85 4.63
N GLU A 333 30.62 -13.50 3.63
CA GLU A 333 31.27 -13.69 2.32
C GLU A 333 31.48 -12.36 1.60
N LEU A 334 30.48 -11.48 1.57
CA LEU A 334 30.60 -10.15 0.95
C LEU A 334 31.71 -9.32 1.61
N LYS A 335 31.79 -9.32 2.94
CA LYS A 335 32.87 -8.66 3.69
C LYS A 335 34.25 -9.25 3.36
N ARG A 336 34.37 -10.59 3.33
CA ARG A 336 35.63 -11.28 3.03
C ARG A 336 36.13 -10.94 1.64
N ILE A 337 35.28 -11.05 0.63
CA ILE A 337 35.63 -10.70 -0.76
C ILE A 337 36.06 -9.24 -0.85
N SER A 338 35.33 -8.35 -0.20
CA SER A 338 35.64 -6.91 -0.24
C SER A 338 36.98 -6.60 0.44
N ALA A 339 37.30 -7.24 1.56
CA ALA A 339 38.57 -7.08 2.24
C ALA A 339 39.73 -7.68 1.43
N GLU A 340 39.59 -8.90 0.88
CA GLU A 340 40.60 -9.58 0.04
C GLU A 340 41.00 -8.74 -1.18
N HIS A 341 40.06 -7.96 -1.75
CA HIS A 341 40.26 -7.20 -2.98
C HIS A 341 40.25 -5.67 -2.77
N ASN A 342 40.29 -5.21 -1.52
CA ASN A 342 40.29 -3.78 -1.14
C ASN A 342 39.09 -3.01 -1.76
N LEU A 343 37.92 -3.63 -1.82
CA LEU A 343 36.70 -3.04 -2.33
C LEU A 343 35.93 -2.31 -1.21
N LYS A 344 35.38 -1.14 -1.50
CA LYS A 344 34.45 -0.44 -0.62
C LYS A 344 33.09 -1.11 -0.69
N LEU A 345 32.75 -1.93 0.31
CA LEU A 345 31.48 -2.64 0.37
C LEU A 345 30.35 -1.69 0.72
N CYS A 346 29.37 -1.56 -0.18
CA CYS A 346 28.11 -0.85 0.04
C CYS A 346 26.94 -1.84 0.08
N LEU A 347 26.00 -1.65 1.02
CA LEU A 347 24.89 -2.57 1.22
C LEU A 347 23.55 -1.85 1.30
N ASP A 348 22.56 -2.40 0.65
CA ASP A 348 21.15 -2.13 0.97
C ASP A 348 20.71 -3.10 2.08
N CYS A 349 20.65 -2.58 3.32
CA CYS A 349 20.18 -3.31 4.50
C CYS A 349 18.75 -2.92 4.91
N ILE A 350 17.97 -2.33 4.01
CA ILE A 350 16.63 -1.81 4.25
C ILE A 350 15.68 -2.88 4.80
N SER A 351 15.84 -4.13 4.38
CA SER A 351 14.98 -5.24 4.83
C SER A 351 15.66 -6.19 5.83
N SER A 352 16.93 -5.98 6.17
CA SER A 352 17.67 -6.83 7.11
C SER A 352 17.88 -6.20 8.49
N ILE A 353 18.18 -4.89 8.56
CA ILE A 353 18.34 -4.22 9.87
C ILE A 353 17.00 -4.25 10.63
N GLY A 354 17.05 -4.74 11.86
CA GLY A 354 15.89 -4.93 12.73
C GLY A 354 15.11 -6.23 12.49
N THR A 355 15.56 -7.08 11.54
CA THR A 355 14.96 -8.42 11.30
C THR A 355 15.93 -9.57 11.55
N VAL A 356 17.22 -9.32 11.36
CA VAL A 356 18.32 -10.21 11.69
C VAL A 356 19.45 -9.41 12.33
N PRO A 357 20.38 -10.04 13.08
CA PRO A 357 21.60 -9.36 13.51
C PRO A 357 22.41 -8.91 12.28
N VAL A 358 22.77 -7.63 12.22
CA VAL A 358 23.57 -7.06 11.14
C VAL A 358 24.77 -6.32 11.76
N ASP A 359 25.94 -6.87 11.55
CA ASP A 359 27.20 -6.22 11.93
C ASP A 359 27.80 -5.48 10.73
N LEU A 360 27.80 -4.13 10.78
CA LEU A 360 28.31 -3.26 9.72
C LEU A 360 29.80 -2.94 9.87
N ALA A 361 30.52 -3.50 10.85
CA ALA A 361 31.97 -3.32 10.93
C ALA A 361 32.63 -3.71 9.59
N GLY A 362 33.46 -2.83 9.04
CA GLY A 362 34.11 -3.03 7.73
C GLY A 362 33.24 -2.77 6.49
N VAL A 363 31.97 -2.40 6.65
CA VAL A 363 31.10 -1.96 5.55
C VAL A 363 31.34 -0.46 5.30
N TYR A 364 31.55 -0.08 4.05
CA TYR A 364 31.83 1.31 3.68
C TYR A 364 30.61 2.21 3.85
N LEU A 365 29.46 1.81 3.26
CA LEU A 365 28.16 2.49 3.39
C LEU A 365 27.02 1.45 3.48
N SER A 366 26.01 1.73 4.29
CA SER A 366 24.82 0.88 4.32
C SER A 366 23.54 1.69 4.49
N SER A 367 22.53 1.39 3.67
CA SER A 367 21.21 2.03 3.74
C SER A 367 20.23 1.27 4.63
N CYS A 368 19.32 1.99 5.30
CA CYS A 368 18.22 1.45 6.09
C CYS A 368 17.01 2.40 6.10
N VAL A 369 15.88 1.96 6.65
CA VAL A 369 14.66 2.78 6.82
C VAL A 369 13.94 2.47 8.13
N SER A 370 13.16 3.44 8.63
CA SER A 370 12.38 3.28 9.85
C SER A 370 11.16 2.36 9.71
N GLY A 371 10.51 2.33 8.53
CA GLY A 371 9.21 1.70 8.30
C GLY A 371 9.24 0.22 7.93
N LYS A 372 10.32 -0.51 8.26
CA LYS A 372 10.47 -1.95 8.05
C LYS A 372 10.88 -2.67 9.34
N GLY A 373 12.00 -3.36 9.37
CA GLY A 373 12.45 -4.13 10.53
C GLY A 373 12.61 -3.33 11.83
N LEU A 374 12.87 -2.02 11.73
CA LEU A 374 12.91 -1.13 12.89
C LEU A 374 11.52 -0.84 13.49
N ALA A 375 10.43 -1.33 12.89
CA ALA A 375 9.05 -1.27 13.39
C ALA A 375 8.60 0.12 13.84
N ALA A 376 8.98 1.17 13.09
CA ALA A 376 8.53 2.54 13.27
C ALA A 376 7.77 3.06 12.04
N PHE A 377 7.27 4.29 12.10
CA PHE A 377 6.61 4.91 10.96
C PHE A 377 7.57 5.11 9.78
N PRO A 378 7.12 4.91 8.53
CA PRO A 378 7.92 5.26 7.35
C PRO A 378 8.14 6.78 7.27
N GLY A 379 9.22 7.19 6.65
CA GLY A 379 9.55 8.60 6.45
C GLY A 379 10.95 8.99 6.89
N LEU A 380 11.68 8.09 7.56
CA LEU A 380 13.11 8.25 7.82
C LEU A 380 13.90 7.19 7.07
N SER A 381 14.97 7.63 6.43
CA SER A 381 15.99 6.77 5.84
C SER A 381 17.35 7.05 6.51
N MET A 382 18.18 6.04 6.59
CA MET A 382 19.45 6.09 7.28
C MET A 382 20.57 5.60 6.38
N VAL A 383 21.76 6.22 6.50
CA VAL A 383 22.98 5.72 5.90
C VAL A 383 24.05 5.60 6.97
N PHE A 384 24.54 4.38 7.18
CA PHE A 384 25.59 4.03 8.13
C PHE A 384 26.97 4.05 7.47
N TYR A 385 28.01 4.45 8.23
CA TYR A 385 29.39 4.52 7.73
C TYR A 385 30.42 4.50 8.86
N HIS A 386 31.73 4.30 8.48
CA HIS A 386 32.83 4.19 9.44
C HIS A 386 33.98 5.19 9.20
N HIS A 387 33.94 5.95 8.11
CA HIS A 387 34.99 6.86 7.67
C HIS A 387 34.57 8.31 7.80
N ASP A 388 35.50 9.24 7.61
CA ASP A 388 35.19 10.67 7.60
C ASP A 388 34.56 11.07 6.27
N LEU A 389 33.38 11.69 6.34
CA LEU A 389 32.69 12.29 5.21
C LEU A 389 32.94 13.80 5.18
N ARG A 390 33.16 14.35 3.98
CA ARG A 390 33.31 15.79 3.76
C ARG A 390 32.27 16.30 2.78
N PRO A 391 31.73 17.53 2.99
CA PRO A 391 30.81 18.14 2.03
C PRO A 391 31.42 18.20 0.63
N SER A 392 30.59 17.93 -0.38
CA SER A 392 31.03 17.98 -1.77
C SER A 392 30.06 18.80 -2.63
N PRO A 393 30.56 19.86 -3.32
CA PRO A 393 29.72 20.65 -4.24
C PRO A 393 29.30 19.87 -5.50
N LYS A 394 29.83 18.67 -5.72
CA LYS A 394 29.43 17.77 -6.82
C LYS A 394 28.14 17.06 -6.57
N LEU A 395 27.66 17.03 -5.33
CA LEU A 395 26.41 16.35 -4.96
C LEU A 395 25.27 17.35 -4.70
N MET A 396 24.08 16.93 -4.99
CA MET A 396 22.87 17.62 -4.52
C MET A 396 22.85 17.58 -2.98
N ARG A 397 22.42 18.66 -2.33
CA ARG A 397 22.47 18.81 -0.86
C ARG A 397 21.82 17.64 -0.10
N TYR A 398 20.71 17.09 -0.60
CA TYR A 398 20.01 15.96 0.02
C TYR A 398 20.74 14.61 -0.14
N LEU A 399 21.70 14.51 -1.07
CA LEU A 399 22.51 13.31 -1.28
C LEU A 399 23.92 13.43 -0.68
N ASP A 400 24.29 14.63 -0.23
CA ASP A 400 25.63 14.91 0.32
C ASP A 400 25.69 14.56 1.81
N LEU A 401 26.02 13.31 2.13
CA LEU A 401 26.19 12.85 3.51
C LEU A 401 27.27 13.62 4.26
N GLY A 402 28.29 14.12 3.56
CA GLY A 402 29.31 14.99 4.15
C GLY A 402 28.73 16.32 4.63
N TYR A 403 27.73 16.85 3.91
CA TYR A 403 27.02 18.05 4.35
C TYR A 403 26.15 17.77 5.61
N TYR A 404 25.51 16.59 5.71
CA TYR A 404 24.82 16.18 6.94
C TYR A 404 25.82 16.06 8.10
N ALA A 405 26.94 15.37 7.91
CA ALA A 405 27.95 15.18 8.95
C ALA A 405 28.50 16.51 9.47
N ALA A 406 28.81 17.48 8.59
CA ALA A 406 29.28 18.81 8.94
C ALA A 406 28.25 19.65 9.73
N GLN A 407 26.96 19.38 9.56
CA GLN A 407 25.83 20.04 10.24
C GLN A 407 25.26 19.19 11.41
N GLN A 408 26.07 18.31 12.02
CA GLN A 408 25.69 17.41 13.12
C GLN A 408 24.50 16.51 12.80
N GLY A 409 24.24 16.25 11.51
CA GLY A 409 23.14 15.44 11.00
C GLY A 409 21.84 16.20 10.75
N ILE A 410 21.76 17.51 11.03
CA ILE A 410 20.52 18.30 10.95
C ILE A 410 20.69 19.52 10.02
N PRO A 411 21.00 19.32 8.72
CA PRO A 411 21.17 20.45 7.80
C PRO A 411 19.83 21.09 7.38
N PHE A 412 18.72 20.36 7.53
CA PHE A 412 17.37 20.76 7.08
C PHE A 412 16.34 20.61 8.20
N THR A 413 15.13 21.13 7.97
CA THR A 413 13.98 20.88 8.85
C THR A 413 13.73 19.37 8.95
N HIS A 414 13.55 18.90 10.17
CA HIS A 414 13.37 17.49 10.47
C HIS A 414 12.04 17.25 11.21
N SER A 415 11.54 16.02 11.19
CA SER A 415 10.32 15.61 11.89
C SER A 415 10.65 15.06 13.27
N SER A 416 10.29 15.80 14.32
CA SER A 416 10.42 15.33 15.71
C SER A 416 9.53 14.11 15.97
N ASN A 417 8.33 14.07 15.40
CA ASN A 417 7.39 12.97 15.54
C ASN A 417 7.98 11.64 15.05
N LEU A 418 8.61 11.65 13.87
CA LEU A 418 9.27 10.47 13.31
C LEU A 418 10.49 10.05 14.13
N ILE A 419 11.28 11.01 14.66
CA ILE A 419 12.42 10.72 15.52
C ILE A 419 11.94 10.11 16.85
N HIS A 420 10.93 10.68 17.50
CA HIS A 420 10.36 10.13 18.74
C HIS A 420 9.83 8.71 18.54
N ALA A 421 9.10 8.48 17.45
CA ALA A 421 8.60 7.15 17.11
C ALA A 421 9.73 6.14 16.89
N LEU A 422 10.76 6.49 16.12
CA LEU A 422 11.92 5.63 15.87
C LEU A 422 12.69 5.37 17.16
N GLN A 423 12.97 6.40 17.96
CA GLN A 423 13.66 6.26 19.24
C GLN A 423 12.90 5.34 20.20
N THR A 424 11.57 5.49 20.27
CA THR A 424 10.72 4.64 21.10
C THR A 424 10.79 3.19 20.65
N SER A 425 10.70 2.94 19.35
CA SER A 425 10.83 1.59 18.80
C SER A 425 12.20 0.97 19.13
N LEU A 426 13.28 1.73 18.94
CA LEU A 426 14.65 1.26 19.22
C LEU A 426 14.85 0.92 20.70
N LYS A 427 14.33 1.74 21.64
CA LYS A 427 14.47 1.55 23.09
C LYS A 427 13.64 0.39 23.64
N ARG A 428 12.40 0.21 23.14
CA ARG A 428 11.47 -0.79 23.66
C ARG A 428 11.75 -2.20 23.15
N THR A 429 12.42 -2.34 22.00
CA THR A 429 12.58 -3.64 21.34
C THR A 429 13.73 -4.42 21.96
N PRO A 430 13.47 -5.60 22.57
CA PRO A 430 14.51 -6.54 22.96
C PRO A 430 15.02 -7.27 21.71
N TRP A 431 16.07 -6.73 21.09
CA TRP A 431 16.55 -7.15 19.77
C TRP A 431 16.93 -8.64 19.69
N PRO A 432 17.67 -9.24 20.63
CA PRO A 432 18.02 -10.66 20.58
C PRO A 432 16.76 -11.55 20.57
N GLU A 433 15.79 -11.24 21.42
CA GLU A 433 14.52 -11.97 21.52
C GLU A 433 13.68 -11.81 20.27
N LYS A 434 13.60 -10.59 19.70
CA LYS A 434 12.92 -10.34 18.44
C LYS A 434 13.53 -11.15 17.30
N PHE A 435 14.86 -11.18 17.18
CA PHE A 435 15.53 -11.97 16.13
C PHE A 435 15.29 -13.47 16.30
N ALA A 436 15.31 -13.98 17.53
CA ALA A 436 14.97 -15.37 17.83
C ALA A 436 13.52 -15.68 17.46
N GLN A 437 12.58 -14.83 17.87
CA GLN A 437 11.16 -14.98 17.56
C GLN A 437 10.89 -15.00 16.03
N ILE A 438 11.48 -14.08 15.27
CA ILE A 438 11.37 -14.04 13.81
C ILE A 438 11.90 -15.34 13.20
N ARG A 439 13.11 -15.76 13.59
CA ARG A 439 13.76 -16.97 13.09
C ARG A 439 12.93 -18.23 13.38
N ASP A 440 12.47 -18.40 14.62
CA ASP A 440 11.79 -19.62 15.06
C ASP A 440 10.37 -19.68 14.46
N THR A 441 9.69 -18.55 14.35
CA THR A 441 8.38 -18.47 13.67
C THR A 441 8.51 -18.73 12.18
N SER A 442 9.53 -18.16 11.52
CA SER A 442 9.80 -18.41 10.11
C SER A 442 10.08 -19.88 9.82
N LYS A 443 10.94 -20.52 10.61
CA LYS A 443 11.22 -21.97 10.47
C LYS A 443 9.95 -22.80 10.55
N TRP A 444 9.14 -22.56 11.58
CA TRP A 444 7.87 -23.25 11.74
C TRP A 444 6.92 -23.00 10.55
N LEU A 445 6.75 -21.74 10.14
CA LEU A 445 5.83 -21.39 9.06
C LEU A 445 6.29 -21.99 7.71
N CYS A 446 7.58 -21.89 7.41
CA CYS A 446 8.14 -22.47 6.18
C CYS A 446 7.99 -23.99 6.13
N ALA A 447 8.25 -24.70 7.24
CA ALA A 447 8.05 -26.14 7.34
C ALA A 447 6.58 -26.49 7.05
N ARG A 448 5.64 -25.82 7.74
CA ARG A 448 4.22 -26.06 7.56
C ARG A 448 3.73 -25.78 6.14
N LEU A 449 4.19 -24.68 5.52
CA LEU A 449 3.83 -24.35 4.14
C LEU A 449 4.36 -25.38 3.13
N ARG A 450 5.59 -25.90 3.32
CA ARG A 450 6.15 -26.97 2.47
C ARG A 450 5.38 -28.28 2.61
N GLU A 451 5.03 -28.70 3.84
CA GLU A 451 4.17 -29.85 4.10
C GLU A 451 2.83 -29.76 3.36
N LEU A 452 2.28 -28.57 3.24
CA LEU A 452 1.03 -28.29 2.53
C LEU A 452 1.22 -28.10 1.00
N GLY A 453 2.44 -28.31 0.48
CA GLY A 453 2.75 -28.28 -0.94
C GLY A 453 2.96 -26.88 -1.54
N PHE A 454 3.14 -25.84 -0.71
CA PHE A 454 3.48 -24.51 -1.20
C PHE A 454 4.98 -24.41 -1.51
N GLN A 455 5.30 -23.80 -2.66
CA GLN A 455 6.67 -23.54 -3.06
C GLN A 455 7.17 -22.21 -2.49
N ILE A 456 8.25 -22.27 -1.70
CA ILE A 456 8.98 -21.08 -1.21
C ILE A 456 10.09 -20.77 -2.20
N VAL A 457 10.21 -19.50 -2.60
CA VAL A 457 11.14 -19.06 -3.65
C VAL A 457 12.60 -19.17 -3.17
N ALA A 458 12.91 -18.66 -1.99
CA ALA A 458 14.25 -18.72 -1.44
C ALA A 458 14.60 -20.17 -0.99
N PRO A 459 15.78 -20.71 -1.36
CA PRO A 459 16.26 -21.96 -0.80
C PRO A 459 16.53 -21.82 0.71
N GLU A 460 16.31 -22.88 1.47
CA GLU A 460 16.35 -22.85 2.93
C GLU A 460 17.67 -22.34 3.50
N SER A 461 18.78 -22.71 2.86
CA SER A 461 20.13 -22.29 3.27
C SER A 461 20.39 -20.79 3.16
N HIS A 462 19.61 -20.06 2.38
CA HIS A 462 19.76 -18.63 2.10
C HIS A 462 18.46 -17.85 2.33
N ALA A 463 17.48 -18.46 3.00
CA ALA A 463 16.21 -17.80 3.26
C ALA A 463 16.31 -16.74 4.36
N SER A 464 15.83 -15.55 4.07
CA SER A 464 15.61 -14.53 5.09
C SER A 464 14.50 -14.99 6.04
N PRO A 465 14.70 -14.94 7.35
CA PRO A 465 13.66 -15.34 8.28
C PRO A 465 12.50 -14.33 8.34
N ALA A 466 12.70 -13.12 7.83
CA ALA A 466 11.68 -12.07 7.89
C ALA A 466 10.85 -11.94 6.61
N VAL A 467 11.23 -12.61 5.51
CA VAL A 467 10.54 -12.50 4.21
C VAL A 467 10.35 -13.89 3.62
N ILE A 468 9.10 -14.33 3.55
CA ILE A 468 8.72 -15.61 2.97
C ILE A 468 7.94 -15.36 1.69
N THR A 469 8.57 -15.60 0.54
CA THR A 469 7.93 -15.45 -0.77
C THR A 469 7.44 -16.80 -1.28
N LEU A 470 6.14 -16.89 -1.56
CA LEU A 470 5.47 -18.08 -2.07
C LEU A 470 5.23 -17.94 -3.57
N ALA A 471 5.71 -18.89 -4.36
CA ALA A 471 5.34 -19.06 -5.76
C ALA A 471 4.05 -19.88 -5.83
N LEU A 472 2.97 -19.28 -6.32
CA LEU A 472 1.70 -19.99 -6.46
C LEU A 472 1.68 -20.79 -7.75
N ALA A 473 1.05 -21.97 -7.70
CA ALA A 473 0.85 -22.80 -8.87
C ALA A 473 0.09 -22.05 -9.98
N ALA A 474 0.32 -22.42 -11.24
CA ALA A 474 -0.25 -21.72 -12.41
C ALA A 474 -1.79 -21.75 -12.48
N ASP A 475 -2.42 -22.69 -11.79
CA ASP A 475 -3.87 -22.78 -11.66
C ASP A 475 -4.47 -21.82 -10.61
N LEU A 476 -3.63 -21.14 -9.82
CA LEU A 476 -4.01 -20.12 -8.84
C LEU A 476 -3.68 -18.71 -9.35
N SER A 477 -4.31 -17.71 -8.78
CA SER A 477 -4.01 -16.29 -9.04
C SER A 477 -3.59 -15.60 -7.74
N SER A 478 -2.36 -15.10 -7.67
CA SER A 478 -1.83 -14.36 -6.50
C SER A 478 -2.70 -13.16 -6.14
N LYS A 479 -3.20 -12.44 -7.15
CA LYS A 479 -4.15 -11.33 -6.96
C LYS A 479 -5.44 -11.78 -6.28
N SER A 480 -6.02 -12.89 -6.72
CA SER A 480 -7.28 -13.41 -6.15
C SER A 480 -7.07 -14.04 -4.76
N VAL A 481 -5.99 -14.82 -4.57
CA VAL A 481 -5.64 -15.39 -3.26
C VAL A 481 -5.36 -14.28 -2.25
N GLY A 482 -4.52 -13.31 -2.60
CA GLY A 482 -4.19 -12.18 -1.72
C GLY A 482 -5.40 -11.36 -1.32
N TRP A 483 -6.33 -11.11 -2.24
CA TRP A 483 -7.58 -10.43 -1.94
C TRP A 483 -8.49 -11.23 -0.98
N GLN A 484 -8.58 -12.55 -1.17
CA GLN A 484 -9.36 -13.42 -0.28
C GLN A 484 -8.72 -13.52 1.12
N LEU A 485 -7.38 -13.58 1.19
CA LEU A 485 -6.63 -13.50 2.46
C LEU A 485 -6.92 -12.20 3.21
N GLN A 486 -6.93 -11.07 2.50
CA GLN A 486 -7.29 -9.78 3.12
C GLN A 486 -8.70 -9.81 3.73
N LYS A 487 -9.67 -10.44 3.06
CA LYS A 487 -11.01 -10.67 3.63
C LYS A 487 -11.02 -11.63 4.83
N ALA A 488 -10.10 -12.59 4.83
CA ALA A 488 -9.93 -13.52 5.95
C ALA A 488 -9.21 -12.89 7.16
N GLY A 489 -8.72 -11.65 7.06
CA GLY A 489 -8.03 -10.92 8.12
C GLY A 489 -6.52 -10.88 8.00
N TYR A 490 -5.95 -11.31 6.86
CA TYR A 490 -4.50 -11.35 6.61
C TYR A 490 -4.10 -10.37 5.49
N LEU A 491 -3.39 -9.30 5.85
CA LEU A 491 -2.85 -8.37 4.86
C LEU A 491 -1.44 -8.79 4.45
N LEU A 492 -1.34 -9.50 3.32
CA LEU A 492 -0.09 -9.94 2.72
C LEU A 492 0.33 -9.05 1.55
N SER A 493 1.61 -9.11 1.17
CA SER A 493 2.11 -8.43 -0.02
C SER A 493 1.81 -9.26 -1.28
N TYR A 494 0.99 -8.68 -2.20
CA TYR A 494 0.63 -9.34 -3.47
C TYR A 494 0.34 -8.34 -4.61
N LYS A 495 0.40 -7.03 -4.34
CA LYS A 495 -0.02 -5.99 -5.29
C LYS A 495 1.12 -5.38 -6.10
N SER A 496 2.37 -5.60 -5.71
CA SER A 496 3.52 -5.09 -6.46
C SER A 496 3.61 -5.74 -7.84
N ASP A 497 4.03 -4.97 -8.85
CA ASP A 497 4.10 -5.44 -10.23
C ASP A 497 4.93 -6.71 -10.40
N TYR A 498 6.07 -6.80 -9.71
CA TYR A 498 6.93 -7.98 -9.76
C TYR A 498 6.27 -9.23 -9.15
N LEU A 499 5.46 -9.07 -8.08
CA LEU A 499 4.70 -10.18 -7.48
C LEU A 499 3.58 -10.65 -8.40
N LEU A 500 2.85 -9.71 -9.00
CA LEU A 500 1.77 -10.03 -9.93
C LEU A 500 2.28 -10.75 -11.18
N ARG A 501 3.37 -10.24 -11.80
CA ARG A 501 3.98 -10.85 -13.00
C ARG A 501 4.49 -12.26 -12.76
N ARG A 502 4.97 -12.57 -11.55
CA ARG A 502 5.53 -13.87 -11.18
C ARG A 502 4.52 -14.80 -10.50
N ASN A 503 3.30 -14.32 -10.26
CA ASN A 503 2.26 -15.04 -9.50
C ASN A 503 2.71 -15.39 -8.08
N TRP A 504 3.36 -14.44 -7.40
CA TRP A 504 3.90 -14.60 -6.05
C TRP A 504 3.08 -13.83 -5.02
N ILE A 505 3.14 -14.28 -3.75
CA ILE A 505 2.67 -13.58 -2.57
C ILE A 505 3.73 -13.65 -1.48
N GLN A 506 3.73 -12.69 -0.53
CA GLN A 506 4.73 -12.64 0.53
C GLN A 506 4.09 -12.51 1.89
N VAL A 507 4.65 -13.25 2.85
CA VAL A 507 4.43 -13.10 4.30
C VAL A 507 5.69 -12.50 4.89
N CYS A 508 5.57 -11.32 5.54
CA CYS A 508 6.73 -10.63 6.11
C CYS A 508 6.56 -10.46 7.62
N LEU A 509 7.61 -10.83 8.37
CA LEU A 509 7.67 -10.80 9.84
C LEU A 509 8.52 -9.61 10.31
N MET A 510 8.18 -8.38 9.85
CA MET A 510 8.99 -7.18 10.08
C MET A 510 8.46 -6.24 11.15
N GLY A 511 7.12 -6.08 11.27
CA GLY A 511 6.46 -5.23 12.24
C GLY A 511 6.00 -5.96 13.49
N GLU A 512 4.93 -5.45 14.09
CA GLU A 512 4.23 -6.12 15.19
C GLU A 512 3.32 -7.22 14.63
N TRP A 513 3.43 -8.43 15.17
CA TRP A 513 2.62 -9.58 14.79
C TRP A 513 2.59 -10.59 15.93
N THR A 514 1.61 -11.50 15.92
CA THR A 514 1.50 -12.59 16.90
C THR A 514 1.55 -13.95 16.21
N ARG A 515 2.20 -14.92 16.82
CA ARG A 515 2.29 -16.29 16.32
C ARG A 515 0.92 -16.97 16.27
N ASP A 516 0.07 -16.71 17.26
CA ASP A 516 -1.27 -17.31 17.35
C ASP A 516 -2.15 -16.91 16.16
N HIS A 517 -2.11 -15.63 15.75
CA HIS A 517 -2.83 -15.20 14.57
C HIS A 517 -2.24 -15.80 13.29
N LEU A 518 -0.92 -15.94 13.21
CA LEU A 518 -0.22 -16.52 12.06
C LEU A 518 -0.46 -18.03 11.93
N ALA A 519 -0.77 -18.72 13.05
CA ALA A 519 -0.91 -20.17 13.09
C ALA A 519 -2.02 -20.69 12.14
N ALA A 520 -3.10 -19.95 11.96
CA ALA A 520 -4.19 -20.34 11.06
C ALA A 520 -3.93 -20.02 9.57
N LEU A 521 -2.93 -19.19 9.24
CA LEU A 521 -2.67 -18.75 7.87
C LEU A 521 -2.43 -19.89 6.87
N PRO A 522 -1.62 -20.95 7.19
CA PRO A 522 -1.40 -22.07 6.26
C PRO A 522 -2.69 -22.79 5.88
N ASP A 523 -3.58 -23.06 6.83
CA ASP A 523 -4.84 -23.76 6.60
C ASP A 523 -5.81 -22.90 5.79
N VAL A 524 -5.86 -21.59 6.05
CA VAL A 524 -6.62 -20.62 5.25
C VAL A 524 -6.11 -20.58 3.80
N LEU A 525 -4.80 -20.62 3.59
CA LEU A 525 -4.21 -20.68 2.23
C LEU A 525 -4.64 -21.94 1.47
N VAL A 526 -4.65 -23.11 2.12
CA VAL A 526 -5.12 -24.37 1.53
C VAL A 526 -6.59 -24.28 1.13
N GLU A 527 -7.44 -23.78 2.03
CA GLU A 527 -8.86 -23.63 1.75
C GLU A 527 -9.11 -22.70 0.55
N LEU A 528 -8.43 -21.57 0.50
CA LEU A 528 -8.57 -20.61 -0.59
C LEU A 528 -8.05 -21.16 -1.91
N ALA A 529 -6.96 -21.91 -1.91
CA ALA A 529 -6.44 -22.59 -3.09
C ALA A 529 -7.44 -23.64 -3.62
N ALA A 530 -8.00 -24.47 -2.74
CA ALA A 530 -9.02 -25.46 -3.09
C ALA A 530 -10.28 -24.80 -3.68
N ASN A 531 -10.73 -23.70 -3.07
CA ASN A 531 -11.91 -22.95 -3.54
C ASN A 531 -11.69 -22.33 -4.93
N GLN A 532 -10.49 -21.82 -5.23
CA GLN A 532 -10.17 -21.30 -6.57
C GLN A 532 -10.18 -22.42 -7.63
N ARG A 533 -9.63 -23.60 -7.31
CA ARG A 533 -9.62 -24.77 -8.21
C ARG A 533 -11.05 -25.22 -8.53
N ARG A 534 -11.91 -25.37 -7.51
CA ARG A 534 -13.32 -25.73 -7.68
C ARG A 534 -14.10 -24.76 -8.55
N ARG A 535 -13.81 -23.46 -8.49
CA ARG A 535 -14.47 -22.44 -9.32
C ARG A 535 -14.05 -22.52 -10.79
N LYS A 536 -12.81 -22.86 -11.07
CA LYS A 536 -12.32 -23.05 -12.46
C LYS A 536 -12.94 -24.29 -13.12
N THR A 537 -13.12 -25.39 -12.38
CA THR A 537 -13.73 -26.62 -12.90
C THR A 537 -15.24 -26.48 -13.14
N LYS A 538 -15.93 -25.54 -12.47
CA LYS A 538 -17.37 -25.27 -12.66
C LYS A 538 -17.69 -24.26 -13.77
N ARG A 539 -16.72 -23.63 -14.43
CA ARG A 539 -16.94 -22.86 -15.66
C ARG A 539 -16.90 -23.83 -16.84
N PRO A 540 -18.04 -24.09 -17.54
CA PRO A 540 -17.98 -24.85 -18.79
C PRO A 540 -17.12 -24.11 -19.79
N LEU A 541 -16.30 -24.84 -20.54
CA LEU A 541 -15.64 -24.36 -21.75
C LEU A 541 -16.72 -23.71 -22.63
N GLN A 542 -16.74 -22.39 -22.70
CA GLN A 542 -17.37 -21.71 -23.81
C GLN A 542 -16.51 -22.04 -25.03
N THR A 543 -16.95 -23.02 -25.77
CA THR A 543 -16.46 -23.35 -27.12
C THR A 543 -16.41 -22.06 -27.92
N ALA A 544 -15.21 -21.70 -28.36
CA ALA A 544 -15.02 -20.78 -29.46
C ALA A 544 -15.71 -21.37 -30.69
N VAL A 545 -16.69 -20.64 -31.20
CA VAL A 545 -17.21 -20.75 -32.57
C VAL A 545 -17.00 -19.40 -33.21
#